data_0c6f9541f1a2051f9cd0434f10643579
#
_entry.id   0c6f9541f1a2051f9cd0434f10643579
#
_cell.length_a   1.000
_cell.length_b   1.000
_cell.length_c   1.000
_cell.angle_alpha   90.00
_cell.angle_beta   90.00
_cell.angle_gamma   90.00
#
_symmetry.space_group_name_H-M   'P 1'
#
loop_
_entity.id
_entity.type
_entity.pdbx_description
1 polymer ?
#
loop_
_entity_poly.entity_id
_entity_poly.type
_entity_poly.pdbx_seq_one_letter_code
_entity_poly.pdbx_strand_id
1 'polypeptide(L)'
;MPHTTSKGKNVYSVDLMFAYINIFTPKATKINLNDINYDMDAKGWGEGNISVNDVLKNPKKYKDDYDRINNANLKYPIIMDTKGNIFDGVHRYIKLKLLNKKTTKAYIFDDKLLNKFIVNKTGDYNTKLEINEYIELFYKKFIK
;
A
#
# COMPACT_ATOMS: atom_id res chain seq x y z
N MET A 1 5.29 -6.61 13.10
CA MET A 1 6.06 -6.88 11.88
C MET A 1 6.22 -5.63 11.06
N PRO A 2 7.40 -5.36 10.49
CA PRO A 2 7.53 -4.21 9.61
C PRO A 2 6.64 -4.38 8.38
N HIS A 3 6.02 -3.27 7.98
CA HIS A 3 5.15 -3.23 6.80
C HIS A 3 5.89 -2.47 5.70
N THR A 4 6.23 -3.17 4.63
CA THR A 4 6.95 -2.62 3.49
C THR A 4 6.22 -2.93 2.19
N THR A 5 6.52 -2.13 1.17
CA THR A 5 6.10 -2.40 -0.20
C THR A 5 7.27 -2.12 -1.12
N SER A 6 7.36 -2.83 -2.23
CA SER A 6 8.46 -2.65 -3.18
C SER A 6 7.96 -2.21 -4.54
N LYS A 7 8.75 -1.36 -5.20
CA LYS A 7 8.57 -0.96 -6.59
C LYS A 7 9.94 -1.08 -7.26
N GLY A 8 10.11 -2.11 -8.09
CA GLY A 8 11.43 -2.45 -8.59
C GLY A 8 12.34 -2.87 -7.43
N LYS A 9 13.51 -2.28 -7.35
CA LYS A 9 14.46 -2.52 -6.25
C LYS A 9 14.27 -1.59 -5.05
N ASN A 10 13.43 -0.58 -5.16
CA ASN A 10 13.14 0.32 -4.06
C ASN A 10 12.16 -0.33 -3.11
N VAL A 11 12.54 -0.41 -1.84
CA VAL A 11 11.67 -0.90 -0.77
C VAL A 11 11.31 0.26 0.12
N TYR A 12 10.01 0.48 0.28
CA TYR A 12 9.45 1.61 1.02
C TYR A 12 8.86 1.12 2.34
N SER A 13 9.06 1.89 3.41
CA SER A 13 8.43 1.59 4.69
C SER A 13 7.04 2.22 4.74
N VAL A 14 6.02 1.37 4.76
CA VAL A 14 4.62 1.82 4.94
C VAL A 14 4.42 2.31 6.37
N ASP A 15 5.13 1.75 7.35
CA ASP A 15 5.08 2.23 8.73
C ASP A 15 5.53 3.70 8.84
N LEU A 16 6.57 4.10 8.10
CA LEU A 16 7.00 5.50 8.05
C LEU A 16 5.95 6.38 7.38
N MET A 17 5.25 5.86 6.36
CA MET A 17 4.15 6.58 5.72
C MET A 17 3.02 6.85 6.72
N PHE A 18 2.66 5.85 7.53
CA PHE A 18 1.64 6.01 8.57
C PHE A 18 2.07 7.03 9.62
N ALA A 19 3.34 7.01 10.03
CA ALA A 19 3.87 8.00 10.96
C ALA A 19 3.79 9.41 10.38
N TYR A 20 4.16 9.56 9.11
CA TYR A 20 4.05 10.84 8.40
C TYR A 20 2.61 11.36 8.39
N ILE A 21 1.66 10.49 8.06
CA ILE A 21 0.24 10.83 8.01
C ILE A 21 -0.25 11.28 9.38
N ASN A 22 0.13 10.55 10.43
CA ASN A 22 -0.30 10.87 11.81
C ASN A 22 0.28 12.18 12.32
N ILE A 23 1.52 12.50 11.96
CA ILE A 23 2.22 13.68 12.50
C ILE A 23 1.91 14.93 11.67
N PHE A 24 1.96 14.82 10.33
CA PHE A 24 1.79 15.98 9.46
C PHE A 24 0.36 16.16 8.96
N THR A 25 -0.51 15.17 9.18
CA THR A 25 -1.94 15.21 8.84
C THR A 25 -2.22 15.74 7.42
N PRO A 26 -1.60 15.14 6.37
CA PRO A 26 -1.87 15.58 5.01
C PRO A 26 -3.33 15.34 4.66
N LYS A 27 -3.84 16.11 3.71
CA LYS A 27 -5.24 16.01 3.32
C LYS A 27 -5.43 14.87 2.32
N ALA A 28 -6.40 14.00 2.59
CA ALA A 28 -6.81 12.98 1.63
C ALA A 28 -7.63 13.60 0.51
N THR A 29 -7.41 13.14 -0.71
CA THR A 29 -8.06 13.64 -1.92
C THR A 29 -9.06 12.60 -2.45
N LYS A 30 -10.23 13.06 -2.88
CA LYS A 30 -11.19 12.20 -3.55
C LYS A 30 -10.68 11.87 -4.96
N ILE A 31 -10.64 10.58 -5.29
CA ILE A 31 -10.17 10.10 -6.60
C ILE A 31 -11.21 9.16 -7.21
N ASN A 32 -11.14 8.98 -8.52
CA ASN A 32 -11.89 7.95 -9.21
C ASN A 32 -11.11 6.64 -9.16
N LEU A 33 -11.81 5.53 -8.93
CA LEU A 33 -11.14 4.22 -8.88
C LEU A 33 -10.48 3.87 -10.22
N ASN A 34 -10.99 4.39 -11.34
CA ASN A 34 -10.40 4.18 -12.66
C ASN A 34 -9.01 4.83 -12.81
N ASP A 35 -8.67 5.78 -11.94
CA ASP A 35 -7.35 6.42 -11.94
C ASP A 35 -6.29 5.58 -11.22
N ILE A 36 -6.71 4.49 -10.57
CA ILE A 36 -5.78 3.56 -9.93
C ILE A 36 -5.26 2.56 -10.96
N ASN A 37 -3.93 2.45 -11.00
CA ASN A 37 -3.22 1.55 -11.90
C ASN A 37 -2.86 0.27 -11.15
N TYR A 38 -3.74 -0.73 -11.23
CA TYR A 38 -3.52 -2.02 -10.57
C TYR A 38 -3.91 -3.16 -11.51
N ASP A 39 -3.00 -4.09 -11.72
CA ASP A 39 -3.22 -5.24 -12.59
C ASP A 39 -3.80 -6.41 -11.78
N MET A 40 -5.08 -6.69 -11.98
CA MET A 40 -5.81 -7.76 -11.30
C MET A 40 -5.31 -9.16 -11.72
N ASP A 41 -4.59 -9.26 -12.82
CA ASP A 41 -4.02 -10.52 -13.32
C ASP A 41 -2.56 -10.72 -12.92
N ALA A 42 -1.95 -9.73 -12.29
CA ALA A 42 -0.56 -9.84 -11.85
C ALA A 42 -0.42 -10.93 -10.78
N LYS A 43 0.58 -11.78 -10.94
CA LYS A 43 0.91 -12.79 -9.94
C LYS A 43 1.60 -12.13 -8.75
N GLY A 44 1.41 -12.63 -7.57
CA GLY A 44 1.99 -12.07 -6.35
C GLY A 44 1.18 -12.39 -5.10
N TRP A 45 0.00 -12.94 -5.27
CA TRP A 45 -0.87 -13.33 -4.16
C TRP A 45 -0.61 -14.80 -3.78
N GLY A 46 -1.12 -15.20 -2.63
CA GLY A 46 -0.82 -16.52 -2.07
C GLY A 46 0.70 -16.62 -1.80
N GLU A 47 1.35 -17.59 -2.41
CA GLU A 47 2.80 -17.77 -2.33
C GLU A 47 3.53 -17.10 -3.50
N GLY A 48 2.89 -16.14 -4.18
CA GLY A 48 3.47 -15.42 -5.30
C GLY A 48 3.09 -15.96 -6.67
N ASN A 49 2.22 -16.96 -6.73
CA ASN A 49 1.89 -17.68 -7.96
C ASN A 49 0.45 -17.50 -8.44
N ILE A 50 -0.35 -16.71 -7.74
CA ILE A 50 -1.75 -16.45 -8.11
C ILE A 50 -2.00 -14.94 -8.22
N SER A 51 -3.08 -14.58 -8.91
CA SER A 51 -3.53 -13.21 -9.07
C SER A 51 -4.77 -12.94 -8.22
N VAL A 52 -5.17 -11.68 -8.12
CA VAL A 52 -6.44 -11.30 -7.50
C VAL A 52 -7.61 -11.98 -8.21
N ASN A 53 -7.58 -12.01 -9.55
CA ASN A 53 -8.66 -12.66 -10.30
C ASN A 53 -8.76 -14.15 -9.99
N ASP A 54 -7.63 -14.83 -9.73
CA ASP A 54 -7.64 -16.23 -9.29
C ASP A 54 -8.36 -16.38 -7.96
N VAL A 55 -8.09 -15.49 -7.00
CA VAL A 55 -8.75 -15.48 -5.69
C VAL A 55 -10.26 -15.29 -5.84
N LEU A 56 -10.67 -14.35 -6.69
CA LEU A 56 -12.09 -14.02 -6.88
C LEU A 56 -12.85 -15.15 -7.58
N LYS A 57 -12.17 -15.92 -8.45
CA LYS A 57 -12.78 -17.08 -9.12
C LYS A 57 -12.94 -18.28 -8.21
N ASN A 58 -12.07 -18.43 -7.20
CA ASN A 58 -12.06 -19.56 -6.28
C ASN A 58 -11.95 -19.09 -4.82
N PRO A 59 -12.97 -18.38 -4.31
CA PRO A 59 -12.89 -17.80 -2.96
C PRO A 59 -12.77 -18.85 -1.85
N LYS A 60 -13.30 -20.06 -2.06
CA LYS A 60 -13.17 -21.14 -1.07
C LYS A 60 -11.75 -21.69 -1.01
N LYS A 61 -11.10 -21.84 -2.17
CA LYS A 61 -9.72 -22.34 -2.26
C LYS A 61 -8.74 -21.34 -1.66
N TYR A 62 -8.96 -20.05 -1.90
CA TYR A 62 -8.10 -18.95 -1.44
C TYR A 62 -8.79 -18.14 -0.35
N LYS A 63 -9.36 -18.85 0.63
CA LYS A 63 -10.20 -18.25 1.66
C LYS A 63 -9.51 -17.15 2.44
N ASP A 64 -8.24 -17.34 2.82
CA ASP A 64 -7.52 -16.35 3.63
C ASP A 64 -7.37 -15.03 2.88
N ASP A 65 -6.98 -15.08 1.62
CA ASP A 65 -6.84 -13.89 0.78
C ASP A 65 -8.21 -13.23 0.53
N TYR A 66 -9.23 -14.04 0.25
CA TYR A 66 -10.59 -13.55 0.03
C TYR A 66 -11.16 -12.88 1.28
N ASP A 67 -10.93 -13.47 2.45
CA ASP A 67 -11.38 -12.90 3.72
C ASP A 67 -10.70 -11.56 4.01
N ARG A 68 -9.42 -11.40 3.68
CA ARG A 68 -8.71 -10.12 3.81
C ARG A 68 -9.34 -9.02 2.97
N ILE A 69 -9.79 -9.36 1.76
CA ILE A 69 -10.51 -8.42 0.90
C ILE A 69 -11.84 -8.05 1.56
N ASN A 70 -12.62 -9.03 1.97
CA ASN A 70 -13.93 -8.78 2.57
C ASN A 70 -13.85 -8.01 3.88
N ASN A 71 -12.79 -8.21 4.66
CA ASN A 71 -12.62 -7.59 5.96
C ASN A 71 -11.87 -6.26 5.89
N ALA A 72 -11.48 -5.82 4.68
CA ALA A 72 -10.79 -4.55 4.54
C ALA A 72 -11.65 -3.39 5.05
N ASN A 73 -11.05 -2.51 5.83
CA ASN A 73 -11.75 -1.36 6.41
C ASN A 73 -11.72 -0.19 5.43
N LEU A 74 -12.86 0.11 4.82
CA LEU A 74 -12.99 1.16 3.82
C LEU A 74 -12.86 2.58 4.37
N LYS A 75 -12.81 2.72 5.69
CA LYS A 75 -12.67 4.01 6.36
C LYS A 75 -11.32 4.68 6.07
N TYR A 76 -10.27 3.89 5.89
CA TYR A 76 -8.92 4.42 5.70
C TYR A 76 -8.64 4.73 4.24
N PRO A 77 -8.07 5.93 3.94
CA PRO A 77 -7.68 6.26 2.57
C PRO A 77 -6.59 5.34 2.04
N ILE A 78 -6.56 5.17 0.73
CA ILE A 78 -5.49 4.47 0.03
C ILE A 78 -4.26 5.39 -0.03
N ILE A 79 -3.06 4.83 0.04
CA ILE A 79 -1.82 5.58 -0.22
C ILE A 79 -1.35 5.23 -1.64
N MET A 80 -1.18 6.25 -2.47
CA MET A 80 -0.77 6.06 -3.87
C MET A 80 0.18 7.17 -4.31
N ASP A 81 0.87 6.92 -5.42
CA ASP A 81 1.66 7.95 -6.08
C ASP A 81 0.81 8.75 -7.05
N THR A 82 1.43 9.72 -7.74
CA THR A 82 0.75 10.58 -8.70
C THR A 82 0.33 9.87 -9.99
N LYS A 83 0.83 8.65 -10.21
CA LYS A 83 0.51 7.84 -11.39
C LYS A 83 -0.57 6.78 -11.11
N GLY A 84 -1.09 6.75 -9.89
CA GLY A 84 -2.11 5.79 -9.51
C GLY A 84 -1.59 4.45 -9.01
N ASN A 85 -0.30 4.31 -8.77
CA ASN A 85 0.26 3.09 -8.20
C ASN A 85 0.02 3.05 -6.69
N ILE A 86 -0.54 1.94 -6.21
CA ILE A 86 -0.88 1.79 -4.79
C ILE A 86 0.36 1.41 -3.98
N PHE A 87 0.59 2.12 -2.88
CA PHE A 87 1.61 1.78 -1.88
C PHE A 87 1.01 1.12 -0.65
N ASP A 88 -0.25 1.44 -0.32
CA ASP A 88 -1.01 0.77 0.74
C ASP A 88 -2.50 0.83 0.42
N GLY A 89 -3.19 -0.29 0.63
CA GLY A 89 -4.63 -0.32 0.46
C GLY A 89 -5.14 -1.13 -0.72
N VAL A 90 -4.37 -2.10 -1.23
CA VAL A 90 -4.81 -2.97 -2.33
C VAL A 90 -6.09 -3.72 -1.98
N HIS A 91 -6.20 -4.27 -0.76
CA HIS A 91 -7.40 -4.99 -0.33
C HIS A 91 -8.62 -4.06 -0.31
N ARG A 92 -8.45 -2.82 0.15
CA ARG A 92 -9.52 -1.80 0.13
C ARG A 92 -9.95 -1.48 -1.30
N TYR A 93 -8.99 -1.31 -2.19
CA TYR A 93 -9.26 -1.04 -3.60
C TYR A 93 -10.10 -2.15 -4.24
N ILE A 94 -9.70 -3.40 -4.03
CA ILE A 94 -10.42 -4.55 -4.60
C ILE A 94 -11.83 -4.63 -4.03
N LYS A 95 -11.99 -4.46 -2.71
CA LYS A 95 -13.31 -4.46 -2.07
C LYS A 95 -14.20 -3.35 -2.64
N LEU A 96 -13.67 -2.16 -2.84
CA LEU A 96 -14.42 -1.04 -3.43
C LEU A 96 -14.89 -1.38 -4.84
N LYS A 97 -14.05 -2.04 -5.64
CA LYS A 97 -14.44 -2.49 -6.97
C LYS A 97 -15.55 -3.52 -6.93
N LEU A 98 -15.47 -4.49 -6.03
CA LEU A 98 -16.50 -5.51 -5.86
C LEU A 98 -17.84 -4.92 -5.43
N LEU A 99 -17.81 -3.82 -4.68
CA LEU A 99 -19.00 -3.09 -4.25
C LEU A 99 -19.51 -2.10 -5.31
N ASN A 100 -18.88 -2.05 -6.48
CA ASN A 100 -19.20 -1.12 -7.57
C ASN A 100 -19.09 0.35 -7.16
N LYS A 101 -18.20 0.68 -6.24
CA LYS A 101 -17.92 2.06 -5.88
C LYS A 101 -17.18 2.75 -7.02
N LYS A 102 -17.40 4.03 -7.20
CA LYS A 102 -16.77 4.83 -8.27
C LYS A 102 -15.60 5.66 -7.77
N THR A 103 -15.63 6.06 -6.50
CA THR A 103 -14.66 6.97 -5.91
C THR A 103 -14.22 6.48 -4.53
N THR A 104 -13.07 6.96 -4.11
CA THR A 104 -12.57 6.79 -2.74
C THR A 104 -11.64 7.94 -2.40
N LYS A 105 -11.16 7.99 -1.16
CA LYS A 105 -10.15 8.96 -0.74
C LYS A 105 -8.77 8.32 -0.78
N ALA A 106 -7.77 9.13 -1.16
CA ALA A 106 -6.39 8.69 -1.19
C ALA A 106 -5.45 9.78 -0.71
N TYR A 107 -4.37 9.36 -0.04
CA TYR A 107 -3.20 10.20 0.13
C TYR A 107 -2.33 10.02 -1.11
N ILE A 108 -2.11 11.11 -1.83
CA ILE A 108 -1.30 11.09 -3.05
C ILE A 108 0.06 11.69 -2.74
N PHE A 109 1.10 10.87 -2.81
CA PHE A 109 2.46 11.27 -2.52
C PHE A 109 3.26 11.43 -3.81
N ASP A 110 3.97 12.54 -3.96
CA ASP A 110 4.86 12.74 -5.10
C ASP A 110 6.16 11.96 -4.91
N ASP A 111 6.96 11.90 -5.97
CA ASP A 111 8.21 11.14 -5.98
C ASP A 111 9.20 11.65 -4.93
N LYS A 112 9.25 12.97 -4.73
CA LYS A 112 10.15 13.58 -3.75
C LYS A 112 9.82 13.10 -2.33
N LEU A 113 8.53 13.06 -1.99
CA LEU A 113 8.09 12.58 -0.68
C LEU A 113 8.31 11.07 -0.57
N LEU A 114 7.95 10.31 -1.61
CA LEU A 114 8.10 8.85 -1.60
C LEU A 114 9.55 8.43 -1.42
N ASN A 115 10.51 9.15 -2.00
CA ASN A 115 11.93 8.84 -1.83
C ASN A 115 12.36 8.87 -0.36
N LYS A 116 11.70 9.66 0.47
CA LYS A 116 12.00 9.72 1.91
C LYS A 116 11.58 8.47 2.67
N PHE A 117 10.72 7.65 2.09
CA PHE A 117 10.25 6.41 2.72
C PHE A 117 11.05 5.19 2.29
N ILE A 118 12.03 5.32 1.39
CA ILE A 118 12.85 4.22 0.94
C ILE A 118 13.78 3.77 2.08
N VAL A 119 13.74 2.48 2.40
CA VAL A 119 14.58 1.89 3.45
C VAL A 119 15.72 1.04 2.87
N ASN A 120 15.57 0.56 1.63
CA ASN A 120 16.69 -0.02 0.88
C ASN A 120 16.41 0.01 -0.63
N LYS A 121 17.45 -0.19 -1.42
CA LYS A 121 17.37 -0.19 -2.88
C LYS A 121 17.83 -1.53 -3.48
N THR A 122 17.76 -2.61 -2.67
CA THR A 122 18.19 -3.95 -3.07
C THR A 122 17.04 -4.87 -3.43
N GLY A 123 15.80 -4.41 -3.21
CA GLY A 123 14.60 -5.24 -3.39
C GLY A 123 14.29 -6.16 -2.22
N ASP A 124 15.05 -6.05 -1.12
CA ASP A 124 14.83 -6.88 0.07
C ASP A 124 13.71 -6.32 0.93
N TYR A 125 12.48 -6.77 0.69
CA TYR A 125 11.31 -6.33 1.46
C TYR A 125 11.17 -7.03 2.81
N ASN A 126 12.12 -7.86 3.19
CA ASN A 126 12.23 -8.41 4.54
C ASN A 126 13.09 -7.55 5.45
N THR A 127 13.48 -6.35 5.01
CA THR A 127 14.20 -5.38 5.83
C THR A 127 13.46 -5.17 7.15
N LYS A 128 14.15 -5.44 8.27
CA LYS A 128 13.61 -5.25 9.62
C LYS A 128 14.43 -4.19 10.32
N LEU A 129 13.75 -3.14 10.75
CA LEU A 129 14.36 -2.09 11.56
C LEU A 129 13.82 -2.21 12.98
N GLU A 130 14.68 -1.97 13.96
CA GLU A 130 14.25 -1.84 15.35
C GLU A 130 13.45 -0.53 15.51
N ILE A 131 12.61 -0.46 16.55
CA ILE A 131 11.75 0.70 16.74
C ILE A 131 12.54 2.01 16.85
N ASN A 132 13.67 1.98 17.54
CA ASN A 132 14.54 3.15 17.68
C ASN A 132 15.17 3.55 16.34
N GLU A 133 15.46 2.58 15.46
CA GLU A 133 15.95 2.86 14.11
C GLU A 133 14.90 3.56 13.27
N TYR A 134 13.62 3.16 13.38
CA TYR A 134 12.51 3.85 12.70
C TYR A 134 12.37 5.28 13.20
N ILE A 135 12.42 5.49 14.51
CA ILE A 135 12.31 6.81 15.12
C ILE A 135 13.43 7.71 14.63
N GLU A 136 14.66 7.20 14.65
CA GLU A 136 15.84 7.93 14.20
C GLU A 136 15.77 8.31 12.73
N LEU A 137 15.35 7.34 11.89
CA LEU A 137 15.20 7.54 10.46
C LEU A 137 14.13 8.58 10.17
N PHE A 138 13.00 8.52 10.85
CA PHE A 138 11.92 9.48 10.69
C PHE A 138 12.38 10.88 11.08
N TYR A 139 13.05 11.01 12.24
CA TYR A 139 13.56 12.29 12.69
C TYR A 139 14.53 12.90 11.67
N LYS A 140 15.47 12.09 11.20
CA LYS A 140 16.48 12.52 10.23
C LYS A 140 15.85 13.02 8.93
N LYS A 141 14.84 12.33 8.44
CA LYS A 141 14.25 12.61 7.13
C LYS A 141 13.20 13.71 7.16
N PHE A 142 12.48 13.89 8.25
CA PHE A 142 11.31 14.78 8.30
C PHE A 142 11.42 15.92 9.30
N ILE A 143 12.18 15.79 10.35
CA ILE A 143 12.24 16.79 11.42
C ILE A 143 13.50 17.63 11.34
N LYS A 144 14.64 16.98 11.11
CA LYS A 144 15.95 17.63 11.04
C LYS A 144 16.15 18.37 9.67
#